data_3cb13660e39b4731527ae71db9dfa2e7
#
_entry.id   3cb13660e39b4731527ae71db9dfa2e7
#
_cell.length_a   1.000
_cell.length_b   1.000
_cell.length_c   1.000
_cell.angle_alpha   90.00
_cell.angle_beta   90.00
_cell.angle_gamma   90.00
#
_symmetry.space_group_name_H-M   'P 1'
#
loop_
_entity.id
_entity.type
_entity.pdbx_description
1 polymer ?
#
loop_
_entity_poly.entity_id
_entity_poly.type
_entity_poly.pdbx_seq_one_letter_code
_entity_poly.pdbx_strand_id
1 'polypeptide(L)' 'MFDVQVSDGAARIIRDALRMYKMQWPGGHPQEQKDIEFLETQFTRMVLEATMDA' A
#
# COMPACT_ATOMS: atom_id res chain seq x y z
N MET A 1 -12.24 10.40 8.29
CA MET A 1 -11.09 9.50 8.15
C MET A 1 -11.52 8.10 8.57
N PHE A 2 -11.11 7.10 7.83
CA PHE A 2 -11.50 5.72 8.09
C PHE A 2 -10.39 4.99 8.82
N ASP A 3 -10.75 4.22 9.84
CA ASP A 3 -9.82 3.33 10.49
C ASP A 3 -9.92 1.97 9.80
N VAL A 4 -8.81 1.52 9.26
CA VAL A 4 -8.75 0.23 8.57
C VAL A 4 -7.88 -0.71 9.39
N GLN A 5 -8.48 -1.81 9.83
CA GLN A 5 -7.74 -2.86 10.51
C GLN A 5 -7.54 -4.01 9.52
N VAL A 6 -6.30 -4.33 9.23
CA VAL A 6 -5.97 -5.41 8.30
C VAL A 6 -4.98 -6.37 8.97
N SER A 7 -5.10 -7.64 8.63
CA SER A 7 -4.13 -8.64 9.07
C SER A 7 -2.81 -8.45 8.32
N ASP A 8 -1.76 -9.10 8.83
CA ASP A 8 -0.44 -9.01 8.19
C ASP A 8 -0.50 -9.55 6.75
N GLY A 9 -1.23 -10.64 6.54
CA GLY A 9 -1.39 -11.18 5.19
C GLY A 9 -2.16 -10.24 4.28
N ALA A 10 -3.22 -9.63 4.81
CA ALA A 10 -4.00 -8.66 4.03
C ALA A 10 -3.18 -7.43 3.68
N ALA A 11 -2.36 -6.95 4.61
CA ALA A 11 -1.49 -5.80 4.35
C ALA A 11 -0.51 -6.10 3.22
N ARG A 12 0.04 -7.31 3.20
CA ARG A 12 0.96 -7.73 2.14
C ARG A 12 0.26 -7.78 0.78
N ILE A 13 -0.95 -8.33 0.74
CA ILE A 13 -1.71 -8.42 -0.49
C ILE A 13 -2.05 -7.02 -1.01
N ILE A 14 -2.47 -6.13 -0.12
CA ILE A 14 -2.80 -4.76 -0.51
C ILE A 14 -1.55 -4.04 -1.02
N ARG A 15 -0.42 -4.20 -0.36
CA ARG A 15 0.83 -3.60 -0.82
C ARG A 15 1.18 -4.08 -2.23
N ASP A 16 1.08 -5.38 -2.47
CA ASP A 16 1.41 -5.95 -3.77
C ASP A 16 0.43 -5.47 -4.84
N ALA A 17 -0.85 -5.39 -4.49
CA ALA A 17 -1.87 -4.87 -5.41
C ALA A 17 -1.60 -3.41 -5.78
N LEU A 18 -1.22 -2.58 -4.80
CA LEU A 18 -0.88 -1.18 -5.04
C LEU A 18 0.34 -1.05 -5.95
N ARG A 19 1.34 -1.91 -5.73
CA ARG A 19 2.54 -1.91 -6.56
C ARG A 19 2.21 -2.28 -8.00
N MET A 20 1.38 -3.29 -8.22
CA MET A 20 0.95 -3.68 -9.54
C MET A 20 0.13 -2.58 -10.21
N TYR A 21 -0.77 -1.96 -9.47
CA TYR A 21 -1.58 -0.85 -9.96
C TYR A 21 -0.68 0.30 -10.43
N LYS A 22 0.33 0.62 -9.62
CA LYS A 22 1.27 1.68 -9.95
C LYS A 22 2.05 1.36 -11.23
N MET A 23 2.47 0.12 -11.40
CA MET A 23 3.20 -0.31 -12.60
C MET A 23 2.36 -0.20 -13.86
N GLN A 24 1.05 -0.41 -13.76
CA GLN A 24 0.13 -0.36 -14.89
C GLN A 24 -0.51 1.02 -15.05
N TRP A 25 -0.11 1.97 -14.21
CA TRP A 25 -0.72 3.29 -14.19
C TRP A 25 -0.44 4.03 -15.50
N PRO A 26 -1.48 4.42 -16.25
CA PRO A 26 -1.28 5.09 -17.55
C PRO A 26 -0.84 6.54 -17.44
N GLY A 27 -0.86 7.11 -16.24
CA GLY A 27 -0.60 8.53 -16.04
C GLY A 27 -1.87 9.35 -16.21
N GLY A 28 -1.79 10.65 -15.98
CA GLY A 28 -2.89 11.56 -16.20
C GLY A 28 -3.56 12.12 -14.96
N HIS A 29 -3.39 11.50 -13.79
CA HIS A 29 -3.95 12.00 -12.54
C HIS A 29 -2.86 12.08 -11.47
N PRO A 30 -2.14 13.22 -11.41
CA PRO A 30 -1.01 13.34 -10.47
C PRO A 30 -1.40 13.12 -9.00
N GLN A 31 -2.61 13.55 -8.62
CA GLN A 31 -3.06 13.37 -7.23
C GLN A 31 -3.28 11.89 -6.90
N GLU A 32 -3.87 11.16 -7.82
CA GLU A 32 -4.09 9.74 -7.61
C GLU A 32 -2.77 8.98 -7.55
N GLN A 33 -1.79 9.37 -8.35
CA GLN A 33 -0.47 8.78 -8.30
C GLN A 33 0.19 9.02 -6.95
N LYS A 34 0.07 10.22 -6.39
CA LYS A 34 0.61 10.53 -5.07
C LYS A 34 -0.09 9.71 -3.99
N ASP A 35 -1.40 9.52 -4.11
CA ASP A 35 -2.16 8.73 -3.17
C ASP A 35 -1.72 7.26 -3.21
N ILE A 36 -1.48 6.73 -4.41
CA ILE A 36 -1.00 5.36 -4.56
C ILE A 36 0.37 5.20 -3.91
N GLU A 37 1.28 6.13 -4.15
CA GLU A 37 2.62 6.09 -3.55
C GLU A 37 2.56 6.19 -2.03
N PHE A 38 1.70 7.05 -1.51
CA PHE A 38 1.51 7.20 -0.07
C PHE A 38 0.99 5.90 0.53
N LEU A 39 -0.04 5.30 -0.07
CA LEU A 39 -0.62 4.05 0.41
C LEU A 39 0.38 2.90 0.33
N GLU A 40 1.13 2.82 -0.75
CA GLU A 40 2.17 1.79 -0.89
C GLU A 40 3.18 1.90 0.24
N THR A 41 3.61 3.12 0.56
CA THR A 41 4.55 3.35 1.64
C THR A 41 3.97 2.92 2.99
N GLN A 42 2.71 3.27 3.25
CA GLN A 42 2.05 2.92 4.50
C GLN A 42 1.94 1.42 4.67
N PHE A 43 1.49 0.71 3.64
CA PHE A 43 1.33 -0.73 3.71
C PHE A 43 2.67 -1.46 3.75
N THR A 44 3.69 -0.94 3.08
CA THR A 44 5.04 -1.49 3.18
C THR A 44 5.55 -1.39 4.62
N ARG A 45 5.32 -0.25 5.26
CA ARG A 45 5.70 -0.05 6.66
C ARG A 45 4.98 -1.03 7.58
N MET A 46 3.69 -1.24 7.36
CA MET A 46 2.91 -2.18 8.15
C MET A 46 3.45 -3.60 8.04
N VAL A 47 3.80 -4.02 6.83
CA VAL A 47 4.37 -5.35 6.60
C VAL A 47 5.72 -5.49 7.30
N LEU A 48 6.57 -4.46 7.21
CA LEU A 48 7.87 -4.48 7.87
C LEU A 48 7.74 -4.53 9.39
N GLU A 49 6.83 -3.76 9.96
CA GLU A 49 6.60 -3.77 11.40
C GLU A 49 6.12 -5.13 11.88
N ALA A 50 5.21 -5.75 11.13
CA ALA A 50 4.73 -7.08 11.47
C ALA A 50 5.85 -8.11 11.44
N THR A 51 6.76 -8.00 10.47
CA THR A 51 7.90 -8.90 10.36
C THR A 51 8.89 -8.68 11.50
N MET A 52 9.08 -7.44 11.92
CA MET A 52 10.03 -7.12 12.98
C MET A 52 9.55 -7.56 14.37
N ASP A 53 8.24 -7.64 14.56
CA ASP A 53 7.68 -8.06 15.85
C ASP A 53 7.70 -9.57 16.04
N ALA A 54 8.07 -10.31 15.04
CA ALA A 54 8.09 -11.78 15.12
C ALA A 54 9.34 -12.34 15.83
#